data_3a18a7c0d88d11f2fb423cc0d6628c52
#
_entry.id   3a18a7c0d88d11f2fb423cc0d6628c52
#
_cell.length_a   1.000
_cell.length_b   1.000
_cell.length_c   1.000
_cell.angle_alpha   90.00
_cell.angle_beta   90.00
_cell.angle_gamma   90.00
#
_symmetry.space_group_name_H-M   'P 1'
#
loop_
_entity.id
_entity.type
_entity.pdbx_description
1 polymer ?
#
loop_
_entity_poly.entity_id
_entity_poly.type
_entity_poly.pdbx_seq_one_letter_code
_entity_poly.pdbx_strand_id
1 'polypeptide(L)'
;ATILRNYLTMTPVTPQPDPSTGSKILVAYFSGSGNTERVAQDIADELGTDIFEITPVTPYTSADLDWTTSGSRVNREHDNESLRDIALTQTTPANWDEYDTVFIGYPIWWGIAAWPVNNFVKDNDFSGKTVIPFATSSSSGMGQSGTLLEEMANGGTWQSGQRFSSGASSSTVRDWAAGLGL
;
A
#
# COMPACT_ATOMS: atom_id res chain seq x y z
N ALA A 1 6.60 27.65 -63.63
CA ALA A 1 7.10 27.60 -62.23
C ALA A 1 6.07 26.84 -61.38
N THR A 2 6.38 25.57 -61.14
CA THR A 2 5.53 24.67 -60.38
C THR A 2 5.93 24.74 -58.93
N ILE A 3 5.05 25.30 -58.11
CA ILE A 3 5.26 25.33 -56.64
C ILE A 3 4.82 24.00 -56.08
N LEU A 4 5.79 23.18 -55.68
CA LEU A 4 5.55 21.99 -54.85
C LEU A 4 5.13 22.45 -53.47
N ARG A 5 3.85 22.28 -53.15
CA ARG A 5 3.37 22.36 -51.79
C ARG A 5 3.73 21.06 -51.09
N ASN A 6 4.73 21.17 -50.20
CA ASN A 6 4.98 20.10 -49.21
C ASN A 6 3.82 20.10 -48.25
N TYR A 7 2.92 19.14 -48.43
CA TYR A 7 2.01 18.76 -47.37
C TYR A 7 2.79 17.98 -46.33
N LEU A 8 3.13 18.67 -45.24
CA LEU A 8 3.46 17.96 -44.00
C LEU A 8 2.21 17.11 -43.67
N THR A 9 2.27 15.85 -43.92
CA THR A 9 1.33 14.90 -43.35
C THR A 9 1.68 14.80 -41.84
N MET A 10 0.99 15.61 -41.06
CA MET A 10 0.89 15.32 -39.65
C MET A 10 0.17 13.99 -39.52
N THR A 11 0.91 12.95 -39.15
CA THR A 11 0.30 11.73 -38.67
C THR A 11 -0.64 12.13 -37.51
N PRO A 12 -1.93 11.80 -37.59
CA PRO A 12 -2.80 12.04 -36.46
C PRO A 12 -2.23 11.28 -35.28
N VAL A 13 -1.82 12.02 -34.25
CA VAL A 13 -1.54 11.43 -32.95
C VAL A 13 -2.87 10.83 -32.55
N THR A 14 -2.96 9.51 -32.59
CA THR A 14 -4.08 8.79 -31.97
C THR A 14 -4.16 9.29 -30.55
N PRO A 15 -5.27 9.88 -30.10
CA PRO A 15 -5.40 10.25 -28.72
C PRO A 15 -5.15 8.98 -27.91
N GLN A 16 -4.10 9.00 -27.12
CA GLN A 16 -3.88 7.98 -26.10
C GLN A 16 -5.17 7.92 -25.30
N PRO A 17 -5.76 6.73 -25.08
CA PRO A 17 -6.98 6.66 -24.28
C PRO A 17 -6.75 7.43 -23.00
N ASP A 18 -7.66 8.35 -22.75
CA ASP A 18 -7.62 9.20 -21.57
C ASP A 18 -7.47 8.27 -20.35
N PRO A 19 -6.40 8.43 -19.57
CA PRO A 19 -6.23 7.63 -18.35
C PRO A 19 -7.36 7.80 -17.33
N SER A 20 -8.30 8.70 -17.59
CA SER A 20 -9.45 8.98 -16.72
C SER A 20 -10.57 7.93 -16.81
N THR A 21 -10.52 6.94 -17.69
CA THR A 21 -11.56 5.89 -17.80
C THR A 21 -11.26 4.61 -17.06
N GLY A 22 -10.07 4.49 -16.46
CA GLY A 22 -9.69 3.37 -15.58
C GLY A 22 -9.38 3.88 -14.19
N SER A 23 -9.86 3.18 -13.15
CA SER A 23 -9.45 3.44 -11.78
C SER A 23 -7.93 3.39 -11.68
N LYS A 24 -7.30 4.48 -11.24
CA LYS A 24 -5.88 4.44 -10.88
C LYS A 24 -5.75 3.84 -9.49
N ILE A 25 -4.95 2.80 -9.40
CA ILE A 25 -4.76 2.01 -8.19
C ILE A 25 -3.33 2.15 -7.72
N LEU A 26 -3.16 2.32 -6.42
CA LEU A 26 -1.88 2.28 -5.74
C LEU A 26 -1.86 1.13 -4.74
N VAL A 27 -0.77 0.39 -4.69
CA VAL A 27 -0.51 -0.57 -3.63
C VAL A 27 0.57 0.01 -2.71
N ALA A 28 0.17 0.51 -1.56
CA ALA A 28 1.07 1.01 -0.53
C ALA A 28 1.28 -0.07 0.53
N TYR A 29 2.51 -0.23 1.02
CA TYR A 29 2.79 -1.25 2.03
C TYR A 29 3.98 -0.88 2.91
N PHE A 30 3.95 -1.40 4.14
CA PHE A 30 5.12 -1.54 5.00
C PHE A 30 5.43 -3.03 5.16
N SER A 31 6.70 -3.39 5.04
CA SER A 31 7.15 -4.77 5.24
C SER A 31 8.35 -4.81 6.17
N GLY A 32 8.26 -5.61 7.23
CA GLY A 32 9.39 -5.84 8.13
C GLY A 32 10.32 -6.94 7.64
N SER A 33 9.76 -8.09 7.33
CA SER A 33 10.52 -9.31 7.01
C SER A 33 10.43 -9.75 5.54
N GLY A 34 9.71 -9.00 4.70
CA GLY A 34 9.56 -9.29 3.27
C GLY A 34 8.25 -9.99 2.88
N ASN A 35 7.46 -10.48 3.84
CA ASN A 35 6.21 -11.18 3.53
C ASN A 35 5.14 -10.25 2.97
N THR A 36 4.95 -9.08 3.57
CA THR A 36 4.00 -8.08 3.09
C THR A 36 4.43 -7.54 1.72
N GLU A 37 5.72 -7.31 1.52
CA GLU A 37 6.27 -6.87 0.22
C GLU A 37 5.93 -7.85 -0.89
N ARG A 38 6.11 -9.15 -0.65
CA ARG A 38 5.78 -10.18 -1.63
C ARG A 38 4.30 -10.18 -1.99
N VAL A 39 3.42 -10.06 -1.00
CA VAL A 39 1.97 -9.98 -1.24
C VAL A 39 1.61 -8.69 -1.99
N ALA A 40 2.19 -7.55 -1.60
CA ALA A 40 1.98 -6.28 -2.30
C ALA A 40 2.40 -6.36 -3.76
N GLN A 41 3.53 -6.97 -4.04
CA GLN A 41 4.02 -7.15 -5.41
C GLN A 41 3.09 -8.04 -6.24
N ASP A 42 2.57 -9.12 -5.66
CA ASP A 42 1.61 -10.00 -6.34
C ASP A 42 0.31 -9.25 -6.70
N ILE A 43 -0.19 -8.41 -5.81
CA ILE A 43 -1.38 -7.58 -6.07
C ILE A 43 -1.09 -6.59 -7.20
N ALA A 44 0.02 -5.87 -7.12
CA ALA A 44 0.40 -4.88 -8.11
C ALA A 44 0.61 -5.52 -9.50
N ASP A 45 1.24 -6.67 -9.55
CA ASP A 45 1.48 -7.40 -10.79
C ASP A 45 0.17 -7.89 -11.42
N GLU A 46 -0.76 -8.42 -10.60
CA GLU A 46 -2.06 -8.88 -11.11
C GLU A 46 -2.91 -7.74 -11.66
N LEU A 47 -2.93 -6.61 -10.98
CA LEU A 47 -3.75 -5.47 -11.36
C LEU A 47 -3.03 -4.51 -12.33
N GLY A 48 -1.73 -4.70 -12.58
CA GLY A 48 -0.94 -3.81 -13.42
C GLY A 48 -0.84 -2.40 -12.87
N THR A 49 -0.62 -2.24 -11.57
CA THR A 49 -0.70 -0.97 -10.86
C THR A 49 0.63 -0.51 -10.29
N ASP A 50 0.67 0.73 -9.83
CA ASP A 50 1.81 1.30 -9.13
C ASP A 50 1.93 0.73 -7.72
N ILE A 51 3.16 0.72 -7.21
CA ILE A 51 3.49 0.25 -5.87
C ILE A 51 4.27 1.34 -5.13
N PHE A 52 4.03 1.47 -3.82
CA PHE A 52 4.71 2.44 -2.96
C PHE A 52 5.12 1.78 -1.65
N GLU A 53 6.41 1.78 -1.36
CA GLU A 53 6.92 1.29 -0.09
C GLU A 53 6.87 2.39 0.97
N ILE A 54 6.20 2.10 2.07
CA ILE A 54 6.19 2.95 3.26
C ILE A 54 7.48 2.67 4.03
N THR A 55 8.44 3.58 3.92
CA THR A 55 9.80 3.36 4.41
C THR A 55 10.11 4.23 5.62
N PRO A 56 10.33 3.63 6.80
CA PRO A 56 10.79 4.37 7.96
C PRO A 56 12.15 5.04 7.71
N VAL A 57 12.34 6.23 8.26
CA VAL A 57 13.64 6.93 8.23
C VAL A 57 14.73 6.05 8.82
N THR A 58 14.41 5.37 9.92
CA THR A 58 15.28 4.35 10.52
C THR A 58 14.67 2.98 10.23
N PRO A 59 15.21 2.23 9.26
CA PRO A 59 14.68 0.92 8.91
C PRO A 59 14.75 -0.06 10.09
N TYR A 60 13.82 -1.01 10.12
CA TYR A 60 13.84 -2.10 11.09
C TYR A 60 14.81 -3.18 10.62
N THR A 61 15.81 -3.47 11.46
CA THR A 61 16.71 -4.62 11.26
C THR A 61 16.05 -5.92 11.76
N SER A 62 16.64 -7.06 11.45
CA SER A 62 16.18 -8.34 12.00
C SER A 62 16.20 -8.35 13.52
N ALA A 63 17.21 -7.72 14.14
CA ALA A 63 17.29 -7.57 15.59
C ALA A 63 16.19 -6.65 16.13
N ASP A 64 15.86 -5.57 15.42
CA ASP A 64 14.76 -4.66 15.77
C ASP A 64 13.41 -5.36 15.79
N LEU A 65 13.21 -6.33 14.89
CA LEU A 65 11.96 -7.06 14.74
C LEU A 65 11.85 -8.28 15.66
N ASP A 66 12.89 -8.62 16.37
CA ASP A 66 12.93 -9.82 17.23
C ASP A 66 12.12 -9.60 18.51
N TRP A 67 10.84 -9.89 18.43
CA TRP A 67 9.91 -9.79 19.55
C TRP A 67 10.19 -10.80 20.67
N THR A 68 11.04 -11.81 20.43
CA THR A 68 11.45 -12.81 21.44
C THR A 68 12.56 -12.27 22.33
N THR A 69 13.25 -11.23 21.91
CA THR A 69 14.35 -10.63 22.68
C THR A 69 13.84 -9.42 23.48
N SER A 70 13.96 -9.49 24.81
CA SER A 70 13.62 -8.38 25.68
C SER A 70 14.45 -7.15 25.32
N GLY A 71 13.78 -5.98 25.23
CA GLY A 71 14.44 -4.71 24.92
C GLY A 71 14.72 -4.48 23.44
N SER A 72 14.30 -5.37 22.53
CA SER A 72 14.34 -5.09 21.10
C SER A 72 13.51 -3.85 20.76
N ARG A 73 13.80 -3.22 19.61
CA ARG A 73 13.08 -2.00 19.18
C ARG A 73 11.57 -2.22 19.17
N VAL A 74 11.10 -3.29 18.54
CA VAL A 74 9.67 -3.57 18.41
C VAL A 74 9.01 -3.81 19.76
N ASN A 75 9.69 -4.44 20.71
CA ASN A 75 9.19 -4.62 22.07
C ASN A 75 9.10 -3.31 22.84
N ARG A 76 10.10 -2.45 22.70
CA ARG A 76 10.08 -1.12 23.35
C ARG A 76 8.95 -0.26 22.81
N GLU A 77 8.73 -0.30 21.50
CA GLU A 77 7.64 0.44 20.85
C GLU A 77 6.27 -0.14 21.21
N HIS A 78 6.17 -1.45 21.35
CA HIS A 78 4.95 -2.10 21.84
C HIS A 78 4.62 -1.66 23.27
N ASP A 79 5.61 -1.67 24.17
CA ASP A 79 5.43 -1.35 25.59
C ASP A 79 5.18 0.13 25.86
N ASN A 80 5.58 1.01 24.92
CA ASN A 80 5.41 2.45 25.04
C ASN A 80 4.86 3.03 23.73
N GLU A 81 3.57 3.34 23.71
CA GLU A 81 2.90 3.88 22.52
C GLU A 81 3.51 5.17 22.02
N SER A 82 4.09 5.99 22.88
CA SER A 82 4.74 7.24 22.47
C SER A 82 5.93 7.01 21.53
N LEU A 83 6.49 5.80 21.51
CA LEU A 83 7.60 5.42 20.63
C LEU A 83 7.11 4.94 19.25
N ARG A 84 5.80 4.80 19.04
CA ARG A 84 5.22 4.30 17.78
C ARG A 84 4.99 5.39 16.73
N ASP A 85 5.41 6.61 17.00
CA ASP A 85 5.41 7.69 16.01
C ASP A 85 6.64 7.56 15.12
N ILE A 86 6.48 6.80 14.04
CA ILE A 86 7.58 6.42 13.16
C ILE A 86 7.66 7.41 11.99
N ALA A 87 8.73 8.18 11.93
CA ALA A 87 9.01 9.08 10.82
C ALA A 87 9.28 8.28 9.54
N LEU A 88 8.68 8.73 8.44
CA LEU A 88 8.80 8.12 7.11
C LEU A 88 9.70 8.96 6.22
N THR A 89 10.45 8.29 5.32
CA THR A 89 11.31 8.98 4.35
C THR A 89 10.50 9.79 3.35
N GLN A 90 9.32 9.30 3.00
CA GLN A 90 8.33 9.96 2.16
C GLN A 90 6.94 9.57 2.65
N THR A 91 6.13 10.53 2.97
CA THR A 91 4.79 10.29 3.51
C THR A 91 3.74 10.21 2.41
N THR A 92 3.84 11.10 1.40
CA THR A 92 2.87 11.19 0.32
C THR A 92 3.47 10.70 -0.98
N PRO A 93 2.89 9.66 -1.59
CA PRO A 93 3.31 9.21 -2.92
C PRO A 93 3.16 10.30 -3.97
N ALA A 94 4.04 10.28 -4.98
CA ALA A 94 3.87 11.13 -6.15
C ALA A 94 2.52 10.83 -6.82
N ASN A 95 1.86 11.86 -7.33
CA ASN A 95 0.57 11.75 -8.01
C ASN A 95 -0.56 11.20 -7.11
N TRP A 96 -0.46 11.43 -5.80
CA TRP A 96 -1.44 10.93 -4.83
C TRP A 96 -2.90 11.21 -5.23
N ASP A 97 -3.18 12.42 -5.71
CA ASP A 97 -4.53 12.83 -6.07
C ASP A 97 -5.12 12.09 -7.27
N GLU A 98 -4.29 11.43 -8.05
CA GLU A 98 -4.72 10.66 -9.22
C GLU A 98 -5.23 9.26 -8.89
N TYR A 99 -4.95 8.75 -7.69
CA TYR A 99 -5.36 7.42 -7.27
C TYR A 99 -6.78 7.42 -6.70
N ASP A 100 -7.64 6.55 -7.25
CA ASP A 100 -9.01 6.35 -6.77
C ASP A 100 -9.11 5.22 -5.76
N THR A 101 -8.21 4.25 -5.86
CA THR A 101 -8.16 3.08 -5.00
C THR A 101 -6.76 2.91 -4.44
N VAL A 102 -6.66 2.72 -3.13
CA VAL A 102 -5.38 2.54 -2.44
C VAL A 102 -5.46 1.27 -1.59
N PHE A 103 -4.61 0.31 -1.90
CA PHE A 103 -4.34 -0.81 -0.99
C PHE A 103 -3.34 -0.37 0.06
N ILE A 104 -3.54 -0.79 1.29
CA ILE A 104 -2.58 -0.58 2.38
C ILE A 104 -2.24 -1.92 2.99
N GLY A 105 -0.99 -2.33 2.83
CA GLY A 105 -0.47 -3.60 3.32
C GLY A 105 0.44 -3.45 4.53
N TYR A 106 0.32 -4.39 5.47
CA TYR A 106 1.10 -4.38 6.70
C TYR A 106 1.15 -5.76 7.36
N PRO A 107 2.22 -6.06 8.10
CA PRO A 107 2.18 -7.20 8.99
C PRO A 107 1.33 -6.89 10.23
N ILE A 108 0.77 -7.93 10.85
CA ILE A 108 0.08 -7.81 12.13
C ILE A 108 1.10 -7.88 13.25
N TRP A 109 1.14 -6.83 14.07
CA TRP A 109 1.95 -6.76 15.29
C TRP A 109 1.04 -6.66 16.50
N TRP A 110 1.09 -7.66 17.37
CA TRP A 110 0.22 -7.74 18.56
C TRP A 110 -1.26 -7.45 18.26
N GLY A 111 -1.77 -8.05 17.19
CA GLY A 111 -3.19 -7.95 16.81
C GLY A 111 -3.61 -6.68 16.09
N ILE A 112 -2.71 -5.75 15.85
CA ILE A 112 -2.96 -4.50 15.12
C ILE A 112 -2.03 -4.35 13.92
N ALA A 113 -2.31 -3.37 13.07
CA ALA A 113 -1.39 -3.03 11.99
C ALA A 113 -0.04 -2.58 12.54
N ALA A 114 1.03 -3.06 11.93
CA ALA A 114 2.36 -2.56 12.24
C ALA A 114 2.37 -1.03 12.18
N TRP A 115 2.77 -0.39 13.25
CA TRP A 115 2.60 1.05 13.42
C TRP A 115 3.38 1.96 12.47
N PRO A 116 4.41 1.52 11.72
CA PRO A 116 4.96 2.38 10.67
C PRO A 116 3.96 2.86 9.61
N VAL A 117 2.83 2.17 9.43
CA VAL A 117 1.79 2.64 8.49
C VAL A 117 0.94 3.78 9.05
N ASN A 118 1.01 4.05 10.35
CA ASN A 118 0.13 5.04 10.99
C ASN A 118 0.30 6.44 10.40
N ASN A 119 1.53 6.91 10.23
CA ASN A 119 1.79 8.25 9.69
C ASN A 119 1.43 8.36 8.22
N PHE A 120 1.55 7.29 7.46
CA PHE A 120 1.04 7.25 6.08
C PHE A 120 -0.47 7.49 6.04
N VAL A 121 -1.20 6.84 6.94
CA VAL A 121 -2.66 6.97 7.03
C VAL A 121 -3.08 8.34 7.58
N LYS A 122 -2.39 8.84 8.60
CA LYS A 122 -2.72 10.12 9.24
C LYS A 122 -2.42 11.32 8.37
N ASP A 123 -1.34 11.28 7.59
CA ASP A 123 -0.78 12.45 6.92
C ASP A 123 -1.22 12.58 5.46
N ASN A 124 -2.06 11.67 4.96
CA ASN A 124 -2.62 11.73 3.63
C ASN A 124 -4.13 11.92 3.67
N ASP A 125 -4.66 12.60 2.66
CA ASP A 125 -6.10 12.77 2.48
C ASP A 125 -6.65 11.63 1.64
N PHE A 126 -7.50 10.81 2.24
CA PHE A 126 -8.17 9.67 1.58
C PHE A 126 -9.56 10.02 1.06
N SER A 127 -10.02 11.25 1.16
CA SER A 127 -11.35 11.67 0.70
C SER A 127 -11.57 11.29 -0.76
N GLY A 128 -12.68 10.65 -1.05
CA GLY A 128 -13.04 10.18 -2.40
C GLY A 128 -12.33 8.93 -2.86
N LYS A 129 -11.47 8.32 -2.04
CA LYS A 129 -10.75 7.10 -2.38
C LYS A 129 -11.40 5.88 -1.74
N THR A 130 -11.31 4.75 -2.44
CA THR A 130 -11.59 3.44 -1.85
C THR A 130 -10.30 2.89 -1.26
N VAL A 131 -10.34 2.44 -0.01
CA VAL A 131 -9.16 1.92 0.69
C VAL A 131 -9.37 0.45 1.02
N ILE A 132 -8.43 -0.38 0.62
CA ILE A 132 -8.50 -1.84 0.80
C ILE A 132 -7.29 -2.28 1.62
N PRO A 133 -7.45 -2.51 2.93
CA PRO A 133 -6.34 -3.02 3.74
C PRO A 133 -6.07 -4.50 3.48
N PHE A 134 -4.82 -4.89 3.53
CA PHE A 134 -4.43 -6.29 3.56
C PHE A 134 -3.32 -6.51 4.58
N ALA A 135 -3.34 -7.67 5.21
CA ALA A 135 -2.40 -7.98 6.27
C ALA A 135 -1.70 -9.30 6.01
N THR A 136 -0.49 -9.41 6.51
CA THR A 136 0.26 -10.67 6.58
C THR A 136 0.50 -11.05 8.03
N SER A 137 0.37 -12.33 8.33
CA SER A 137 0.64 -12.86 9.67
C SER A 137 0.87 -14.36 9.61
N SER A 138 1.55 -14.91 10.62
CA SER A 138 1.71 -16.36 10.75
C SER A 138 0.39 -17.04 11.10
N SER A 139 -0.43 -16.42 11.97
CA SER A 139 -1.67 -17.02 12.47
C SER A 139 -2.77 -16.01 12.77
N SER A 140 -2.44 -14.77 13.12
CA SER A 140 -3.43 -13.75 13.48
C SER A 140 -4.28 -13.34 12.28
N GLY A 141 -5.57 -13.14 12.48
CA GLY A 141 -6.48 -12.58 11.48
C GLY A 141 -6.34 -11.05 11.37
N MET A 142 -7.17 -10.44 10.53
CA MET A 142 -7.25 -8.97 10.40
C MET A 142 -7.57 -8.29 11.73
N GLY A 143 -8.37 -8.91 12.59
CA GLY A 143 -8.82 -8.30 13.83
C GLY A 143 -9.40 -6.92 13.58
N GLN A 144 -9.07 -5.96 14.44
CA GLN A 144 -9.46 -4.56 14.32
C GLN A 144 -8.45 -3.70 13.54
N SER A 145 -7.45 -4.31 12.90
CA SER A 145 -6.36 -3.57 12.29
C SER A 145 -6.83 -2.56 11.23
N GLY A 146 -7.70 -2.98 10.34
CA GLY A 146 -8.28 -2.10 9.31
C GLY A 146 -9.16 -1.00 9.91
N THR A 147 -9.99 -1.35 10.88
CA THR A 147 -10.88 -0.39 11.57
C THR A 147 -10.10 0.69 12.31
N LEU A 148 -9.03 0.32 13.00
CA LEU A 148 -8.17 1.28 13.70
C LEU A 148 -7.47 2.25 12.74
N LEU A 149 -7.04 1.76 11.58
CA LEU A 149 -6.48 2.64 10.54
C LEU A 149 -7.54 3.58 9.95
N GLU A 150 -8.73 3.09 9.70
CA GLU A 150 -9.86 3.91 9.25
C GLU A 150 -10.17 5.05 10.22
N GLU A 151 -10.15 4.77 11.52
CA GLU A 151 -10.34 5.78 12.57
C GLU A 151 -9.25 6.84 12.59
N MET A 152 -8.01 6.49 12.21
CA MET A 152 -6.89 7.43 12.11
C MET A 152 -6.93 8.27 10.83
N ALA A 153 -7.62 7.78 9.79
CA ALA A 153 -7.57 8.34 8.45
C ALA A 153 -8.42 9.59 8.31
N ASN A 154 -8.05 10.44 7.37
CA ASN A 154 -8.88 11.55 6.90
C ASN A 154 -9.69 11.06 5.69
N GLY A 155 -10.88 10.54 5.97
CA GLY A 155 -11.83 10.13 4.93
C GLY A 155 -11.53 8.78 4.28
N GLY A 156 -12.15 8.59 3.12
CA GLY A 156 -12.09 7.35 2.35
C GLY A 156 -13.23 6.39 2.66
N THR A 157 -13.47 5.51 1.70
CA THR A 157 -14.41 4.39 1.86
C THR A 157 -13.58 3.14 2.06
N TRP A 158 -13.56 2.63 3.29
CA TRP A 158 -12.71 1.52 3.69
C TRP A 158 -13.46 0.20 3.58
N GLN A 159 -12.80 -0.78 2.93
CA GLN A 159 -13.30 -2.14 2.84
C GLN A 159 -12.72 -3.01 3.96
N SER A 160 -13.30 -4.20 4.14
CA SER A 160 -12.87 -5.14 5.19
C SER A 160 -11.45 -5.65 4.98
N GLY A 161 -11.00 -5.72 3.72
CA GLY A 161 -9.69 -6.22 3.37
C GLY A 161 -9.52 -7.73 3.50
N GLN A 162 -8.28 -8.17 3.52
CA GLN A 162 -7.93 -9.58 3.54
C GLN A 162 -6.64 -9.83 4.31
N ARG A 163 -6.64 -10.86 5.12
CA ARG A 163 -5.42 -11.39 5.73
C ARG A 163 -4.85 -12.51 4.85
N PHE A 164 -3.53 -12.48 4.68
CA PHE A 164 -2.77 -13.56 4.04
C PHE A 164 -1.81 -14.20 5.04
N SER A 165 -1.71 -15.52 4.99
CA SER A 165 -0.66 -16.25 5.70
C SER A 165 0.71 -15.77 5.20
N SER A 166 1.72 -15.76 6.07
CA SER A 166 3.11 -15.46 5.69
C SER A 166 3.63 -16.35 4.56
N GLY A 167 3.07 -17.55 4.41
CA GLY A 167 3.38 -18.50 3.34
C GLY A 167 2.36 -18.57 2.22
N ALA A 168 1.44 -17.59 2.11
CA ALA A 168 0.43 -17.59 1.06
C ALA A 168 1.06 -17.66 -0.34
N SER A 169 0.48 -18.49 -1.22
CA SER A 169 0.96 -18.59 -2.60
C SER A 169 0.59 -17.35 -3.41
N SER A 170 1.41 -17.04 -4.42
CA SER A 170 1.12 -15.94 -5.34
C SER A 170 -0.24 -16.11 -6.03
N SER A 171 -0.64 -17.33 -6.37
CA SER A 171 -1.95 -17.60 -6.97
C SER A 171 -3.10 -17.23 -6.05
N THR A 172 -3.00 -17.53 -4.75
CA THR A 172 -4.01 -17.14 -3.76
C THR A 172 -4.18 -15.62 -3.69
N VAL A 173 -3.07 -14.89 -3.66
CA VAL A 173 -3.08 -13.42 -3.60
C VAL A 173 -3.65 -12.82 -4.89
N ARG A 174 -3.20 -13.30 -6.04
CA ARG A 174 -3.65 -12.83 -7.35
C ARG A 174 -5.12 -13.10 -7.59
N ASP A 175 -5.62 -14.28 -7.20
CA ASP A 175 -7.04 -14.63 -7.30
C ASP A 175 -7.91 -13.70 -6.45
N TRP A 176 -7.47 -13.36 -5.26
CA TRP A 176 -8.18 -12.38 -4.43
C TRP A 176 -8.23 -11.01 -5.10
N ALA A 177 -7.10 -10.51 -5.57
CA ALA A 177 -7.02 -9.21 -6.23
C ALA A 177 -7.89 -9.16 -7.50
N ALA A 178 -7.83 -10.19 -8.33
CA ALA A 178 -8.64 -10.30 -9.55
C ALA A 178 -10.14 -10.33 -9.23
N GLY A 179 -10.53 -10.94 -8.12
CA GLY A 179 -11.92 -11.06 -7.70
C GLY A 179 -12.56 -9.78 -7.17
N LEU A 180 -11.77 -8.71 -6.97
CA LEU A 180 -12.29 -7.44 -6.44
C LEU A 180 -13.05 -6.60 -7.47
N GLY A 181 -12.91 -6.89 -8.76
CA GLY A 181 -13.62 -6.18 -9.83
C GLY A 181 -13.10 -4.76 -10.09
N LEU A 182 -11.81 -4.55 -9.89
CA LEU A 182 -11.14 -3.26 -10.09
C LEU A 182 -10.58 -3.11 -11.49
#